data_99e6f2d7764416bb5bc4476c248a1ae0
#
_entry.id   99e6f2d7764416bb5bc4476c248a1ae0
#
_cell.length_a   1.000
_cell.length_b   1.000
_cell.length_c   1.000
_cell.angle_alpha   90.00
_cell.angle_beta   90.00
_cell.angle_gamma   90.00
#
_symmetry.space_group_name_H-M   'P 1'
#
loop_
_entity.id
_entity.type
_entity.pdbx_description
1 polymer ?
#
loop_
_entity_poly.entity_id
_entity_poly.type
_entity_poly.pdbx_seq_one_letter_code
_entity_poly.pdbx_strand_id
1 'polypeptide(L)'
;MIKPDLLFEHVLTHYRGIFATLFLLPVSAVYGAYAGIRNWISFRLNSAPAKHADRVEAVIRQIADWKMQGAEQKLCTARSGWKTMSELVPKYKLSHRRIDVGMYDLLEIDKQRQIVRVEPLATMGQISRNLISRGWTLPVVPELDSLTVGGLIMGFGVETSSHKYGLFQHICESFEIVTAEGKQVKCSPSENPEFFYQIPWSHGTLGFLVAAELKIVPVKKYVRLHYQPVYTLDDMVSVFERASRDAENNDFVEGLVYGRDQAVIMVGRLVDAVGPDGSLNAIGRWYKPWFYKHVQSHLGHRKEGVEYLPVRDYFHRHTRSYFWAMEEIIPFGNHPVFRALLGWALPPRIELLKYTETQTTQRLREKFHVIQDMLMPIRYLKQSIDYFDEHFRLYPLWLSPMAIKDNGGQPGFVHPFRTEEGAVDEMYVDIGAYGTPGKKDFDNAIALPLLEKFVIDHRGYQALYARTTMSREAFRTMFDHAGYDRLRERLPHCRQAFDEVYDKVSSKGRVSPVEMRKLEKAG
;
A
#
# COMPACT_ATOMS: atom_id res chain seq x y z
N MET A 1 -27.30 -36.94 0.68
CA MET A 1 -25.94 -36.52 0.28
C MET A 1 -25.87 -34.98 0.38
N ILE A 2 -24.98 -34.45 1.20
CA ILE A 2 -24.74 -33.00 1.27
C ILE A 2 -24.18 -32.59 -0.10
N LYS A 3 -24.74 -31.57 -0.72
CA LYS A 3 -24.19 -31.04 -1.99
C LYS A 3 -22.73 -30.68 -1.80
N PRO A 4 -21.81 -31.05 -2.70
CA PRO A 4 -20.37 -30.78 -2.57
C PRO A 4 -20.07 -29.30 -2.30
N ASP A 5 -20.85 -28.40 -2.91
CA ASP A 5 -20.70 -26.95 -2.73
C ASP A 5 -20.99 -26.50 -1.29
N LEU A 6 -21.97 -27.09 -0.61
CA LEU A 6 -22.32 -26.80 0.79
C LEU A 6 -21.24 -27.31 1.76
N LEU A 7 -20.65 -28.48 1.48
CA LEU A 7 -19.55 -29.01 2.27
C LEU A 7 -18.30 -28.12 2.13
N PHE A 8 -17.98 -27.70 0.91
CA PHE A 8 -16.84 -26.82 0.63
C PHE A 8 -17.03 -25.45 1.30
N GLU A 9 -18.23 -24.86 1.23
CA GLU A 9 -18.55 -23.62 1.91
C GLU A 9 -18.42 -23.76 3.44
N HIS A 10 -18.89 -24.85 4.02
CA HIS A 10 -18.75 -25.13 5.45
C HIS A 10 -17.29 -25.21 5.87
N VAL A 11 -16.46 -25.93 5.11
CA VAL A 11 -15.01 -26.04 5.38
C VAL A 11 -14.32 -24.68 5.31
N LEU A 12 -14.60 -23.88 4.28
CA LEU A 12 -14.00 -22.56 4.12
C LEU A 12 -14.49 -21.54 5.15
N THR A 13 -15.68 -21.75 5.71
CA THR A 13 -16.21 -20.85 6.76
C THR A 13 -15.66 -21.21 8.14
N HIS A 14 -15.65 -22.49 8.51
CA HIS A 14 -15.33 -22.93 9.88
C HIS A 14 -13.89 -23.41 10.05
N TYR A 15 -13.25 -23.88 8.99
CA TYR A 15 -11.91 -24.47 9.01
C TYR A 15 -10.94 -23.77 8.07
N ARG A 16 -11.16 -22.47 7.83
CA ARG A 16 -10.37 -21.66 6.88
C ARG A 16 -8.86 -21.74 7.14
N GLY A 17 -8.43 -21.68 8.40
CA GLY A 17 -7.02 -21.78 8.77
C GLY A 17 -6.38 -23.11 8.40
N ILE A 18 -7.12 -24.22 8.61
CA ILE A 18 -6.66 -25.56 8.22
C ILE A 18 -6.62 -25.69 6.70
N PHE A 19 -7.67 -25.25 6.01
CA PHE A 19 -7.71 -25.26 4.55
C PHE A 19 -6.60 -24.40 3.95
N ALA A 20 -6.38 -23.19 4.48
CA ALA A 20 -5.29 -22.33 4.05
C ALA A 20 -3.92 -23.01 4.23
N THR A 21 -3.71 -23.67 5.36
CA THR A 21 -2.45 -24.38 5.68
C THR A 21 -2.20 -25.57 4.76
N LEU A 22 -3.22 -26.41 4.54
CA LEU A 22 -3.05 -27.68 3.80
C LEU A 22 -3.09 -27.52 2.28
N PHE A 23 -3.80 -26.49 1.78
CA PHE A 23 -4.01 -26.30 0.35
C PHE A 23 -3.46 -24.97 -0.18
N LEU A 24 -3.78 -23.83 0.46
CA LEU A 24 -3.36 -22.53 -0.07
C LEU A 24 -1.87 -22.28 0.09
N LEU A 25 -1.27 -22.63 1.23
CA LEU A 25 0.16 -22.41 1.45
C LEU A 25 1.02 -23.24 0.48
N PRO A 26 0.82 -24.56 0.32
CA PRO A 26 1.58 -25.34 -0.65
C PRO A 26 1.42 -24.82 -2.08
N VAL A 27 0.18 -24.57 -2.52
CA VAL A 27 -0.08 -24.02 -3.85
C VAL A 27 0.55 -22.65 -4.02
N SER A 28 0.46 -21.77 -3.02
CA SER A 28 1.10 -20.44 -3.04
C SER A 28 2.62 -20.54 -3.09
N ALA A 29 3.22 -21.49 -2.35
CA ALA A 29 4.65 -21.70 -2.34
C ALA A 29 5.16 -22.22 -3.70
N VAL A 30 4.49 -23.20 -4.28
CA VAL A 30 4.81 -23.73 -5.61
C VAL A 30 4.65 -22.66 -6.68
N TYR A 31 3.52 -21.93 -6.67
CA TYR A 31 3.31 -20.82 -7.59
C TYR A 31 4.31 -19.68 -7.36
N GLY A 32 4.66 -19.40 -6.10
CA GLY A 32 5.67 -18.42 -5.74
C GLY A 32 7.07 -18.80 -6.25
N ALA A 33 7.45 -20.07 -6.09
CA ALA A 33 8.69 -20.60 -6.62
C ALA A 33 8.72 -20.53 -8.17
N TYR A 34 7.64 -20.99 -8.81
CA TYR A 34 7.48 -20.88 -10.26
C TYR A 34 7.56 -19.43 -10.74
N ALA A 35 6.81 -18.53 -10.12
CA ALA A 35 6.84 -17.11 -10.46
C ALA A 35 8.21 -16.48 -10.18
N GLY A 36 8.87 -16.87 -9.09
CA GLY A 36 10.22 -16.45 -8.75
C GLY A 36 11.25 -16.91 -9.79
N ILE A 37 11.22 -18.19 -10.15
CA ILE A 37 12.10 -18.76 -11.19
C ILE A 37 11.81 -18.11 -12.55
N ARG A 38 10.55 -18.04 -12.94
CA ARG A 38 10.14 -17.36 -14.19
C ARG A 38 10.59 -15.91 -14.22
N ASN A 39 10.38 -15.15 -13.15
CA ASN A 39 10.78 -13.75 -13.05
C ASN A 39 12.32 -13.63 -13.04
N TRP A 40 13.02 -14.56 -12.38
CA TRP A 40 14.48 -14.60 -12.40
C TRP A 40 15.02 -14.92 -13.81
N ILE A 41 14.43 -15.91 -14.50
CA ILE A 41 14.76 -16.25 -15.89
C ILE A 41 14.40 -15.06 -16.80
N SER A 42 13.19 -14.52 -16.68
CA SER A 42 12.75 -13.35 -17.45
C SER A 42 13.63 -12.13 -17.17
N PHE A 43 14.02 -11.92 -15.91
CA PHE A 43 14.94 -10.82 -15.56
C PHE A 43 16.35 -11.03 -16.12
N ARG A 44 16.86 -12.27 -16.14
CA ARG A 44 18.19 -12.57 -16.75
C ARG A 44 18.18 -12.64 -18.27
N LEU A 45 17.09 -13.13 -18.87
CA LEU A 45 16.99 -13.33 -20.31
C LEU A 45 16.23 -12.22 -21.05
N ASN A 46 15.26 -11.58 -20.37
CA ASN A 46 14.36 -10.57 -20.93
C ASN A 46 14.44 -9.21 -20.20
N SER A 47 15.28 -9.08 -19.17
CA SER A 47 15.64 -7.74 -18.70
C SER A 47 16.36 -7.07 -19.87
N ALA A 48 15.61 -6.26 -20.55
CA ALA A 48 16.07 -5.57 -21.72
C ALA A 48 15.67 -4.11 -21.56
N PRO A 49 16.39 -3.31 -20.72
CA PRO A 49 16.21 -1.86 -20.70
C PRO A 49 16.23 -1.27 -22.11
N ALA A 50 17.02 -1.86 -23.01
CA ALA A 50 17.06 -1.50 -24.42
C ALA A 50 15.72 -1.71 -25.17
N LYS A 51 14.83 -2.60 -24.68
CA LYS A 51 13.48 -2.83 -25.27
C LYS A 51 12.39 -1.94 -24.69
N HIS A 52 12.72 -1.04 -23.77
CA HIS A 52 11.73 -0.15 -23.15
C HIS A 52 11.00 0.68 -24.21
N ALA A 53 11.74 1.27 -25.17
CA ALA A 53 11.13 2.05 -26.25
C ALA A 53 10.15 1.21 -27.10
N ASP A 54 10.49 -0.04 -27.43
CA ASP A 54 9.60 -0.94 -28.18
C ASP A 54 8.31 -1.26 -27.40
N ARG A 55 8.43 -1.40 -26.06
CA ARG A 55 7.27 -1.63 -25.17
C ARG A 55 6.36 -0.40 -25.10
N VAL A 56 6.95 0.81 -25.01
CA VAL A 56 6.19 2.07 -25.06
C VAL A 56 5.46 2.18 -26.38
N GLU A 57 6.14 1.92 -27.49
CA GLU A 57 5.54 1.92 -28.83
C GLU A 57 4.41 0.88 -28.96
N ALA A 58 4.53 -0.27 -28.31
CA ALA A 58 3.46 -1.26 -28.26
C ALA A 58 2.22 -0.76 -27.51
N VAL A 59 2.38 0.03 -26.45
CA VAL A 59 1.25 0.69 -25.76
C VAL A 59 0.61 1.74 -26.69
N ILE A 60 1.42 2.56 -27.38
CA ILE A 60 0.94 3.58 -28.33
C ILE A 60 0.14 2.92 -29.44
N ARG A 61 0.64 1.82 -30.03
CA ARG A 61 -0.09 1.05 -31.07
C ARG A 61 -1.44 0.54 -30.57
N GLN A 62 -1.52 -0.03 -29.37
CA GLN A 62 -2.77 -0.50 -28.80
C GLN A 62 -3.81 0.63 -28.62
N ILE A 63 -3.35 1.85 -28.29
CA ILE A 63 -4.22 3.03 -28.20
C ILE A 63 -4.64 3.50 -29.60
N ALA A 64 -3.75 3.47 -30.60
CA ALA A 64 -4.10 3.78 -31.98
C ALA A 64 -5.16 2.81 -32.51
N ASP A 65 -5.00 1.49 -32.26
CA ASP A 65 -5.98 0.48 -32.63
C ASP A 65 -7.34 0.70 -31.94
N TRP A 66 -7.34 1.13 -30.67
CA TRP A 66 -8.57 1.50 -29.97
C TRP A 66 -9.29 2.67 -30.65
N LYS A 67 -8.55 3.70 -31.05
CA LYS A 67 -9.13 4.84 -31.80
C LYS A 67 -9.67 4.44 -33.16
N MET A 68 -8.93 3.62 -33.93
CA MET A 68 -9.38 3.12 -35.23
C MET A 68 -10.66 2.27 -35.14
N GLN A 69 -10.88 1.60 -34.00
CA GLN A 69 -12.10 0.83 -33.75
C GLN A 69 -13.25 1.66 -33.16
N GLY A 70 -13.20 2.99 -33.27
CA GLY A 70 -14.28 3.90 -32.85
C GLY A 70 -14.21 4.37 -31.39
N ALA A 71 -13.22 3.91 -30.60
CA ALA A 71 -12.99 4.34 -29.21
C ALA A 71 -14.23 4.23 -28.29
N GLU A 72 -15.08 3.22 -28.53
CA GLU A 72 -16.36 3.05 -27.80
C GLU A 72 -16.13 2.56 -26.35
N GLN A 73 -15.18 1.64 -26.15
CA GLN A 73 -14.86 1.11 -24.83
C GLN A 73 -13.86 2.00 -24.11
N LYS A 74 -14.05 2.19 -22.80
CA LYS A 74 -13.01 2.80 -21.97
C LYS A 74 -11.79 1.91 -21.84
N LEU A 75 -10.67 2.46 -21.44
CA LEU A 75 -9.37 1.79 -21.34
C LEU A 75 -9.01 1.45 -19.90
N CYS A 76 -8.31 0.34 -19.71
CA CYS A 76 -7.64 -0.01 -18.46
C CYS A 76 -6.39 -0.84 -18.73
N THR A 77 -5.50 -0.98 -17.73
CA THR A 77 -4.35 -1.90 -17.87
C THR A 77 -4.80 -3.36 -17.91
N ALA A 78 -4.08 -4.20 -18.66
CA ALA A 78 -4.32 -5.65 -18.73
C ALA A 78 -3.98 -6.39 -17.44
N ARG A 79 -3.31 -5.75 -16.46
CA ARG A 79 -3.02 -6.36 -15.15
C ARG A 79 -4.31 -6.85 -14.50
N SER A 80 -4.32 -8.12 -14.08
CA SER A 80 -5.48 -8.75 -13.44
C SER A 80 -5.95 -7.96 -12.21
N GLY A 81 -7.25 -7.72 -12.11
CA GLY A 81 -7.88 -7.08 -10.95
C GLY A 81 -7.77 -7.89 -9.65
N TRP A 82 -7.59 -9.20 -9.74
CA TRP A 82 -7.37 -10.09 -8.60
C TRP A 82 -6.05 -9.81 -7.86
N LYS A 83 -5.07 -9.18 -8.52
CA LYS A 83 -3.75 -8.82 -7.97
C LYS A 83 -3.72 -7.50 -7.20
N THR A 84 -4.85 -6.83 -7.02
CA THR A 84 -4.89 -5.59 -6.22
C THR A 84 -4.76 -5.89 -4.73
N MET A 85 -4.18 -4.96 -3.96
CA MET A 85 -4.14 -5.06 -2.49
C MET A 85 -5.52 -4.82 -1.87
N SER A 86 -6.40 -4.09 -2.54
CA SER A 86 -7.78 -3.90 -2.09
C SER A 86 -8.48 -5.24 -1.83
N GLU A 87 -9.30 -5.32 -0.81
CA GLU A 87 -10.18 -6.47 -0.57
C GLU A 87 -11.22 -6.68 -1.68
N LEU A 88 -11.55 -5.60 -2.41
CA LEU A 88 -12.48 -5.62 -3.54
C LEU A 88 -11.75 -5.81 -4.86
N VAL A 89 -12.47 -6.26 -5.88
CA VAL A 89 -11.96 -6.49 -7.24
C VAL A 89 -12.52 -5.43 -8.18
N PRO A 90 -11.69 -4.80 -9.05
CA PRO A 90 -12.16 -3.79 -10.00
C PRO A 90 -13.11 -4.39 -11.05
N LYS A 91 -14.39 -4.03 -10.98
CA LYS A 91 -15.45 -4.48 -11.89
C LYS A 91 -15.26 -3.95 -13.32
N TYR A 92 -14.75 -2.72 -13.46
CA TYR A 92 -14.55 -2.09 -14.76
C TYR A 92 -13.64 -2.88 -15.70
N LYS A 93 -12.80 -3.77 -15.16
CA LYS A 93 -11.94 -4.65 -15.97
C LYS A 93 -12.69 -5.68 -16.81
N LEU A 94 -13.98 -5.89 -16.57
CA LEU A 94 -14.83 -6.77 -17.41
C LEU A 94 -15.31 -6.05 -18.68
N SER A 95 -15.52 -4.74 -18.62
CA SER A 95 -16.12 -3.95 -19.69
C SER A 95 -15.11 -3.09 -20.46
N HIS A 96 -13.95 -2.79 -19.86
CA HIS A 96 -12.96 -1.91 -20.46
C HIS A 96 -11.99 -2.68 -21.36
N ARG A 97 -11.55 -2.05 -22.44
CA ARG A 97 -10.47 -2.57 -23.28
C ARG A 97 -9.16 -2.58 -22.48
N ARG A 98 -8.53 -3.74 -22.47
CA ARG A 98 -7.29 -3.97 -21.72
C ARG A 98 -6.08 -3.60 -22.58
N ILE A 99 -5.26 -2.69 -22.05
CA ILE A 99 -3.97 -2.30 -22.63
C ILE A 99 -2.86 -3.05 -21.88
N ASP A 100 -2.08 -3.81 -22.61
CA ASP A 100 -0.92 -4.51 -22.03
C ASP A 100 0.24 -3.55 -21.81
N VAL A 101 0.56 -3.34 -20.54
CA VAL A 101 1.70 -2.54 -20.07
C VAL A 101 2.66 -3.52 -19.38
N GLY A 102 3.19 -4.47 -20.12
CA GLY A 102 4.06 -5.54 -19.62
C GLY A 102 5.49 -5.06 -19.26
N MET A 103 5.61 -4.03 -18.40
CA MET A 103 6.84 -3.30 -18.07
C MET A 103 7.23 -3.48 -16.61
N TYR A 104 8.29 -4.22 -16.28
CA TYR A 104 8.75 -4.55 -14.90
C TYR A 104 10.24 -4.41 -14.67
N ASP A 105 10.96 -3.71 -15.54
CA ASP A 105 12.41 -3.59 -15.45
C ASP A 105 12.86 -2.38 -14.61
N LEU A 106 14.04 -2.52 -14.01
CA LEU A 106 14.86 -1.40 -13.60
C LEU A 106 15.67 -0.99 -14.84
N LEU A 107 15.39 0.21 -15.36
CA LEU A 107 15.96 0.68 -16.61
C LEU A 107 17.38 1.19 -16.45
N GLU A 108 17.60 1.99 -15.38
CA GLU A 108 18.87 2.65 -15.12
C GLU A 108 19.04 2.94 -13.63
N ILE A 109 20.26 2.91 -13.14
CA ILE A 109 20.67 3.39 -11.82
C ILE A 109 21.75 4.44 -12.02
N ASP A 110 21.37 5.72 -11.91
CA ASP A 110 22.30 6.85 -12.01
C ASP A 110 22.71 7.29 -10.61
N LYS A 111 23.93 6.93 -10.22
CA LYS A 111 24.48 7.26 -8.91
C LYS A 111 24.92 8.72 -8.80
N GLN A 112 25.18 9.42 -9.91
CA GLN A 112 25.57 10.82 -9.90
C GLN A 112 24.35 11.72 -9.66
N ARG A 113 23.25 11.43 -10.36
CA ARG A 113 21.97 12.11 -10.13
C ARG A 113 21.22 11.55 -8.92
N GLN A 114 21.69 10.45 -8.34
CA GLN A 114 21.00 9.74 -7.24
C GLN A 114 19.56 9.36 -7.58
N ILE A 115 19.38 8.78 -8.75
CA ILE A 115 18.07 8.28 -9.21
C ILE A 115 18.14 6.83 -9.70
N VAL A 116 16.99 6.18 -9.65
CA VAL A 116 16.71 4.95 -10.38
C VAL A 116 15.53 5.17 -11.32
N ARG A 117 15.68 4.86 -12.60
CA ARG A 117 14.58 4.86 -13.56
C ARG A 117 14.00 3.46 -13.66
N VAL A 118 12.69 3.35 -13.48
CA VAL A 118 11.99 2.07 -13.33
C VAL A 118 10.70 2.03 -14.15
N GLU A 119 10.28 0.84 -14.52
CA GLU A 119 9.00 0.56 -15.15
C GLU A 119 7.89 0.35 -14.10
N PRO A 120 6.60 0.61 -14.44
CA PRO A 120 5.51 0.69 -13.46
C PRO A 120 5.18 -0.62 -12.73
N LEU A 121 5.49 -1.78 -13.29
CA LEU A 121 5.25 -3.08 -12.64
C LEU A 121 6.46 -3.61 -11.87
N ALA A 122 7.58 -2.87 -11.82
CA ALA A 122 8.67 -3.17 -10.91
C ALA A 122 8.17 -3.16 -9.46
N THR A 123 8.57 -4.17 -8.67
CA THR A 123 8.09 -4.35 -7.29
C THR A 123 9.08 -3.82 -6.27
N MET A 124 8.59 -3.45 -5.08
CA MET A 124 9.43 -3.00 -3.97
C MET A 124 10.48 -4.05 -3.60
N GLY A 125 10.11 -5.32 -3.56
CA GLY A 125 11.04 -6.42 -3.31
C GLY A 125 12.12 -6.59 -4.38
N GLN A 126 11.82 -6.29 -5.65
CA GLN A 126 12.77 -6.29 -6.75
C GLN A 126 13.74 -5.10 -6.64
N ILE A 127 13.20 -3.91 -6.41
CA ILE A 127 13.98 -2.67 -6.30
C ILE A 127 14.89 -2.72 -5.07
N SER A 128 14.35 -3.04 -3.88
CA SER A 128 15.13 -3.10 -2.64
C SER A 128 16.29 -4.10 -2.75
N ARG A 129 16.06 -5.28 -3.32
CA ARG A 129 17.12 -6.28 -3.53
C ARG A 129 18.24 -5.77 -4.45
N ASN A 130 17.87 -5.10 -5.54
CA ASN A 130 18.83 -4.59 -6.51
C ASN A 130 19.63 -3.39 -6.00
N LEU A 131 18.97 -2.46 -5.31
CA LEU A 131 19.61 -1.25 -4.81
C LEU A 131 20.49 -1.53 -3.59
N ILE A 132 19.99 -2.29 -2.58
CA ILE A 132 20.74 -2.58 -1.35
C ILE A 132 22.05 -3.29 -1.66
N SER A 133 22.07 -4.25 -2.61
CA SER A 133 23.30 -4.93 -3.02
C SER A 133 24.36 -3.99 -3.64
N ARG A 134 23.97 -2.77 -4.00
CA ARG A 134 24.80 -1.72 -4.59
C ARG A 134 25.11 -0.56 -3.65
N GLY A 135 24.67 -0.66 -2.38
CA GLY A 135 24.84 0.37 -1.36
C GLY A 135 23.82 1.52 -1.41
N TRP A 136 22.68 1.31 -2.07
CA TRP A 136 21.61 2.31 -2.23
C TRP A 136 20.25 1.76 -1.80
N THR A 137 19.30 2.66 -1.54
CA THR A 137 17.89 2.34 -1.31
C THR A 137 16.99 3.48 -1.82
N LEU A 138 15.69 3.22 -1.95
CA LEU A 138 14.72 4.30 -2.04
C LEU A 138 14.60 4.99 -0.67
N PRO A 139 14.35 6.31 -0.61
CA PRO A 139 14.05 7.01 0.64
C PRO A 139 12.80 6.49 1.34
N VAL A 140 11.79 6.05 0.58
CA VAL A 140 10.54 5.45 1.07
C VAL A 140 10.38 4.08 0.41
N VAL A 141 10.38 3.01 1.21
CA VAL A 141 10.22 1.61 0.75
C VAL A 141 8.98 1.02 1.40
N PRO A 142 7.78 1.14 0.79
CA PRO A 142 6.58 0.51 1.33
C PRO A 142 6.78 -0.99 1.58
N GLU A 143 6.28 -1.46 2.70
CA GLU A 143 6.70 -2.67 3.45
C GLU A 143 6.43 -4.01 2.77
N LEU A 144 5.53 -4.06 1.77
CA LEU A 144 5.18 -5.32 1.12
C LEU A 144 5.98 -5.54 -0.17
N ASP A 145 6.71 -6.66 -0.26
CA ASP A 145 7.54 -7.03 -1.42
C ASP A 145 6.80 -6.96 -2.78
N SER A 146 5.49 -7.19 -2.78
CA SER A 146 4.68 -7.29 -3.99
C SER A 146 4.09 -5.97 -4.50
N LEU A 147 4.22 -4.88 -3.76
CA LEU A 147 3.76 -3.56 -4.19
C LEU A 147 4.52 -3.11 -5.42
N THR A 148 3.80 -2.53 -6.38
CA THR A 148 4.39 -2.07 -7.65
C THR A 148 4.53 -0.55 -7.68
N VAL A 149 5.55 -0.06 -8.36
CA VAL A 149 5.82 1.38 -8.54
C VAL A 149 4.58 2.12 -9.04
N GLY A 150 3.95 1.64 -10.11
CA GLY A 150 2.76 2.29 -10.68
C GLY A 150 1.57 2.29 -9.72
N GLY A 151 1.42 1.23 -8.90
CA GLY A 151 0.37 1.18 -7.88
C GLY A 151 0.59 2.20 -6.76
N LEU A 152 1.83 2.37 -6.32
CA LEU A 152 2.22 3.33 -5.28
C LEU A 152 2.13 4.78 -5.77
N ILE A 153 2.60 5.08 -6.98
CA ILE A 153 2.56 6.42 -7.56
C ILE A 153 1.12 6.86 -7.81
N MET A 154 0.35 6.03 -8.51
CA MET A 154 -1.01 6.40 -8.92
C MET A 154 -2.06 6.18 -7.82
N GLY A 155 -1.73 5.44 -6.79
CA GLY A 155 -2.54 5.24 -5.60
C GLY A 155 -1.94 5.94 -4.39
N PHE A 156 -1.45 5.15 -3.45
CA PHE A 156 -0.90 5.61 -2.18
C PHE A 156 0.30 4.75 -1.77
N GLY A 157 1.29 5.37 -1.17
CA GLY A 157 2.44 4.67 -0.58
C GLY A 157 3.06 5.47 0.55
N VAL A 158 3.11 4.85 1.73
CA VAL A 158 3.70 5.39 2.96
C VAL A 158 4.63 4.36 3.57
N GLU A 159 5.60 4.80 4.35
CA GLU A 159 6.45 3.97 5.20
C GLU A 159 7.00 4.82 6.33
N THR A 160 7.60 4.21 7.32
CA THR A 160 8.08 4.82 8.57
C THR A 160 9.16 5.89 8.39
N SER A 161 9.71 6.04 7.18
CA SER A 161 10.59 7.16 6.76
C SER A 161 9.82 8.33 6.13
N SER A 162 8.51 8.22 5.98
CA SER A 162 7.70 9.23 5.29
C SER A 162 7.58 10.56 6.05
N HIS A 163 7.84 10.59 7.36
CA HIS A 163 7.96 11.83 8.12
C HIS A 163 9.11 12.72 7.61
N LYS A 164 10.16 12.11 7.07
CA LYS A 164 11.36 12.77 6.54
C LYS A 164 11.25 13.06 5.03
N TYR A 165 10.76 12.09 4.27
CA TYR A 165 10.80 12.15 2.81
C TYR A 165 9.44 12.39 2.15
N GLY A 166 8.36 12.38 2.92
CA GLY A 166 6.99 12.43 2.40
C GLY A 166 6.50 11.06 1.93
N LEU A 167 5.40 11.04 1.20
CA LEU A 167 4.84 9.85 0.60
C LEU A 167 5.73 9.30 -0.53
N PHE A 168 5.47 8.07 -0.99
CA PHE A 168 6.19 7.47 -2.12
C PHE A 168 6.16 8.36 -3.38
N GLN A 169 5.09 9.10 -3.60
CA GLN A 169 4.97 10.04 -4.71
C GLN A 169 5.96 11.21 -4.62
N HIS A 170 6.33 11.62 -3.41
CA HIS A 170 7.24 12.75 -3.20
C HIS A 170 8.73 12.41 -3.45
N ILE A 171 9.07 11.11 -3.57
CA ILE A 171 10.41 10.70 -3.98
C ILE A 171 10.54 10.54 -5.50
N CYS A 172 9.50 10.84 -6.26
CA CYS A 172 9.52 10.80 -7.72
C CYS A 172 10.07 12.11 -8.29
N GLU A 173 11.02 12.01 -9.22
CA GLU A 173 11.61 13.14 -9.94
C GLU A 173 10.91 13.40 -11.27
N SER A 174 10.46 12.35 -11.95
CA SER A 174 9.72 12.47 -13.20
C SER A 174 8.84 11.25 -13.46
N PHE A 175 7.83 11.46 -14.32
CA PHE A 175 6.99 10.40 -14.87
C PHE A 175 6.99 10.45 -16.38
N GLU A 176 6.85 9.27 -17.01
CA GLU A 176 6.57 9.12 -18.43
C GLU A 176 5.21 8.44 -18.60
N ILE A 177 4.30 9.10 -19.28
CA ILE A 177 2.89 8.71 -19.42
C ILE A 177 2.54 8.61 -20.91
N VAL A 178 1.84 7.56 -21.31
CA VAL A 178 1.18 7.50 -22.61
C VAL A 178 -0.28 7.91 -22.43
N THR A 179 -0.69 9.02 -23.06
CA THR A 179 -2.04 9.58 -22.98
C THR A 179 -3.03 8.83 -23.87
N ALA A 180 -4.34 9.11 -23.73
CA ALA A 180 -5.37 8.55 -24.60
C ALA A 180 -5.24 9.03 -26.08
N GLU A 181 -4.49 10.09 -26.34
CA GLU A 181 -4.14 10.51 -27.70
C GLU A 181 -3.09 9.58 -28.34
N GLY A 182 -2.39 8.75 -27.54
CA GLY A 182 -1.27 7.93 -27.99
C GLY A 182 0.07 8.68 -27.98
N LYS A 183 0.14 9.81 -27.27
CA LYS A 183 1.38 10.58 -27.09
C LYS A 183 2.06 10.19 -25.80
N GLN A 184 3.37 9.97 -25.88
CA GLN A 184 4.22 9.88 -24.71
C GLN A 184 4.52 11.30 -24.20
N VAL A 185 4.24 11.54 -22.91
CA VAL A 185 4.51 12.81 -22.22
C VAL A 185 5.45 12.53 -21.06
N LYS A 186 6.58 13.24 -21.01
CA LYS A 186 7.42 13.33 -19.83
C LYS A 186 6.95 14.52 -18.98
N CYS A 187 6.89 14.32 -17.66
CA CYS A 187 6.55 15.39 -16.73
C CYS A 187 7.43 15.33 -15.47
N SER A 188 7.73 16.51 -14.95
CA SER A 188 8.52 16.76 -13.75
C SER A 188 8.08 18.09 -13.13
N PRO A 189 8.59 18.50 -11.97
CA PRO A 189 8.31 19.84 -11.43
C PRO A 189 8.68 21.00 -12.37
N SER A 190 9.66 20.80 -13.27
CA SER A 190 10.13 21.82 -14.23
C SER A 190 9.60 21.63 -15.67
N GLU A 191 9.09 20.45 -15.98
CA GLU A 191 8.57 20.11 -17.32
C GLU A 191 7.15 19.54 -17.18
N ASN A 192 6.14 20.19 -17.76
CA ASN A 192 4.73 19.83 -17.62
C ASN A 192 4.29 19.65 -16.13
N PRO A 193 4.54 20.63 -15.23
CA PRO A 193 4.28 20.50 -13.81
C PRO A 193 2.81 20.21 -13.49
N GLU A 194 1.88 20.77 -14.25
CA GLU A 194 0.45 20.50 -14.09
C GLU A 194 0.09 19.03 -14.30
N PHE A 195 0.85 18.31 -15.14
CA PHE A 195 0.69 16.87 -15.31
C PHE A 195 1.35 16.13 -14.15
N PHE A 196 2.56 16.53 -13.77
CA PHE A 196 3.34 15.92 -12.73
C PHE A 196 2.58 15.84 -11.39
N TYR A 197 1.99 16.94 -10.96
CA TYR A 197 1.27 17.01 -9.68
C TYR A 197 -0.12 16.35 -9.70
N GLN A 198 -0.66 15.98 -10.87
CA GLN A 198 -1.94 15.28 -11.00
C GLN A 198 -1.82 13.77 -11.18
N ILE A 199 -0.62 13.23 -11.50
CA ILE A 199 -0.41 11.79 -11.63
C ILE A 199 -0.55 11.05 -10.29
N PRO A 200 0.02 11.52 -9.16
CA PRO A 200 -0.28 10.96 -7.84
C PRO A 200 -1.79 10.96 -7.56
N TRP A 201 -2.30 9.87 -6.96
CA TRP A 201 -3.72 9.68 -6.64
C TRP A 201 -4.69 9.55 -7.83
N SER A 202 -4.20 9.67 -9.07
CA SER A 202 -5.06 9.61 -10.27
C SER A 202 -5.60 8.22 -10.59
N HIS A 203 -5.10 7.16 -9.98
CA HIS A 203 -5.48 5.77 -10.26
C HIS A 203 -5.44 5.38 -11.74
N GLY A 204 -4.55 6.01 -12.52
CA GLY A 204 -4.39 5.76 -13.95
C GLY A 204 -5.58 6.24 -14.79
N THR A 205 -6.18 7.37 -14.42
CA THR A 205 -7.29 8.00 -15.15
C THR A 205 -6.86 9.16 -16.04
N LEU A 206 -5.55 9.41 -16.12
CA LEU A 206 -4.93 10.44 -16.98
C LEU A 206 -4.08 9.83 -18.10
N GLY A 207 -3.78 8.53 -18.02
CA GLY A 207 -2.94 7.83 -18.99
C GLY A 207 -2.27 6.60 -18.38
N PHE A 208 -1.42 5.96 -19.17
CA PHE A 208 -0.68 4.78 -18.79
C PHE A 208 0.75 5.17 -18.40
N LEU A 209 1.11 4.99 -17.13
CA LEU A 209 2.49 5.14 -16.67
C LEU A 209 3.36 4.11 -17.37
N VAL A 210 4.47 4.55 -17.96
CA VAL A 210 5.43 3.68 -18.66
C VAL A 210 6.81 3.71 -18.01
N ALA A 211 7.22 4.82 -17.39
CA ALA A 211 8.42 4.91 -16.57
C ALA A 211 8.29 5.96 -15.48
N ALA A 212 9.11 5.84 -14.44
CA ALA A 212 9.31 6.84 -13.40
C ALA A 212 10.78 6.92 -13.00
N GLU A 213 11.27 8.12 -12.71
CA GLU A 213 12.56 8.36 -12.05
C GLU A 213 12.29 8.56 -10.55
N LEU A 214 12.94 7.74 -9.72
CA LEU A 214 12.81 7.77 -8.26
C LEU A 214 14.14 8.14 -7.62
N LYS A 215 14.12 8.96 -6.59
CA LYS A 215 15.29 9.25 -5.75
C LYS A 215 15.86 7.98 -5.14
N ILE A 216 17.18 7.91 -5.03
CA ILE A 216 17.88 6.91 -4.22
C ILE A 216 18.81 7.60 -3.23
N VAL A 217 19.01 6.96 -2.09
CA VAL A 217 19.91 7.44 -1.02
C VAL A 217 20.88 6.33 -0.63
N PRO A 218 22.07 6.66 -0.09
CA PRO A 218 22.98 5.66 0.46
C PRO A 218 22.29 4.85 1.55
N VAL A 219 22.54 3.55 1.59
CA VAL A 219 21.99 2.63 2.60
C VAL A 219 23.10 2.03 3.44
N LYS A 220 22.83 1.82 4.74
CA LYS A 220 23.69 1.07 5.65
C LYS A 220 23.19 -0.34 5.85
N LYS A 221 23.96 -1.19 6.52
CA LYS A 221 23.69 -2.63 6.63
C LYS A 221 22.52 -2.95 7.54
N TYR A 222 22.32 -2.16 8.59
CA TYR A 222 21.35 -2.42 9.65
C TYR A 222 20.52 -1.19 9.96
N VAL A 223 19.33 -1.43 10.50
CA VAL A 223 18.54 -0.45 11.25
C VAL A 223 18.72 -0.76 12.74
N ARG A 224 19.28 0.19 13.50
CA ARG A 224 19.23 0.18 14.96
C ARG A 224 17.85 0.64 15.36
N LEU A 225 17.02 -0.27 15.86
CA LEU A 225 15.64 -0.03 16.23
C LEU A 225 15.52 0.03 17.75
N HIS A 226 15.02 1.13 18.27
CA HIS A 226 14.76 1.35 19.68
C HIS A 226 13.26 1.22 19.93
N TYR A 227 12.88 0.30 20.81
CA TYR A 227 11.51 0.02 21.22
C TYR A 227 11.20 0.75 22.52
N GLN A 228 10.21 1.62 22.51
CA GLN A 228 9.76 2.44 23.63
C GLN A 228 8.32 2.08 24.00
N PRO A 229 8.08 1.19 24.97
CA PRO A 229 6.74 0.89 25.44
C PRO A 229 6.16 2.09 26.23
N VAL A 230 4.94 2.47 25.93
CA VAL A 230 4.18 3.55 26.58
C VAL A 230 2.85 3.03 27.12
N TYR A 231 2.38 3.62 28.23
CA TYR A 231 1.26 3.10 29.00
C TYR A 231 0.18 4.13 29.31
N THR A 232 0.25 5.28 28.66
CA THR A 232 -0.81 6.30 28.67
C THR A 232 -1.00 6.87 27.27
N LEU A 233 -2.20 7.32 26.95
CA LEU A 233 -2.47 7.96 25.66
C LEU A 233 -1.67 9.25 25.48
N ASP A 234 -1.51 10.04 26.55
CA ASP A 234 -0.76 11.30 26.48
C ASP A 234 0.74 11.07 26.23
N ASP A 235 1.35 10.08 26.87
CA ASP A 235 2.74 9.70 26.58
C ASP A 235 2.88 9.16 25.15
N MET A 236 1.94 8.34 24.71
CA MET A 236 1.92 7.78 23.34
C MET A 236 1.95 8.92 22.31
N VAL A 237 1.04 9.87 22.41
CA VAL A 237 0.94 11.01 21.50
C VAL A 237 2.19 11.87 21.58
N SER A 238 2.64 12.22 22.78
CA SER A 238 3.81 13.09 23.01
C SER A 238 5.12 12.47 22.47
N VAL A 239 5.35 11.17 22.77
CA VAL A 239 6.55 10.46 22.31
C VAL A 239 6.53 10.30 20.79
N PHE A 240 5.38 9.90 20.23
CA PHE A 240 5.24 9.69 18.79
C PHE A 240 5.40 11.01 18.01
N GLU A 241 4.73 12.08 18.42
CA GLU A 241 4.82 13.39 17.73
C GLU A 241 6.23 13.95 17.78
N ARG A 242 6.88 13.92 18.94
CA ARG A 242 8.28 14.37 19.09
C ARG A 242 9.22 13.57 18.20
N ALA A 243 9.09 12.23 18.18
CA ALA A 243 9.90 11.38 17.33
C ALA A 243 9.69 11.68 15.84
N SER A 244 8.43 11.90 15.44
CA SER A 244 8.04 12.20 14.06
C SER A 244 8.60 13.53 13.54
N ARG A 245 8.70 14.54 14.41
CA ARG A 245 9.22 15.86 14.04
C ARG A 245 10.77 15.93 14.07
N ASP A 246 11.44 14.93 14.65
CA ASP A 246 12.91 14.87 14.73
C ASP A 246 13.50 14.05 13.56
N ALA A 247 13.31 14.53 12.34
CA ALA A 247 13.79 13.87 11.13
C ALA A 247 15.34 13.88 10.98
N GLU A 248 16.05 14.69 11.74
CA GLU A 248 17.53 14.70 11.76
C GLU A 248 18.07 13.47 12.51
N ASN A 249 17.44 13.14 13.62
CA ASN A 249 17.87 12.04 14.47
C ASN A 249 17.18 10.72 14.18
N ASN A 250 16.08 10.72 13.47
CA ASN A 250 15.26 9.53 13.20
C ASN A 250 15.15 9.29 11.70
N ASP A 251 15.69 8.16 11.24
CA ASP A 251 15.47 7.73 9.85
C ASP A 251 14.11 7.06 9.69
N PHE A 252 13.62 6.41 10.76
CA PHE A 252 12.35 5.68 10.78
C PHE A 252 11.61 5.92 12.10
N VAL A 253 10.30 6.12 12.04
CA VAL A 253 9.41 6.22 13.21
C VAL A 253 8.17 5.38 12.96
N GLU A 254 7.79 4.54 13.91
CA GLU A 254 6.64 3.65 13.83
C GLU A 254 5.98 3.51 15.20
N GLY A 255 4.66 3.45 15.23
CA GLY A 255 3.90 3.09 16.43
C GLY A 255 3.02 1.87 16.20
N LEU A 256 3.01 0.92 17.14
CA LEU A 256 2.02 -0.15 17.20
C LEU A 256 1.20 0.02 18.49
N VAL A 257 -0.07 0.35 18.33
CA VAL A 257 -1.02 0.60 19.44
C VAL A 257 -1.78 -0.68 19.72
N TYR A 258 -1.62 -1.25 20.91
CA TYR A 258 -2.25 -2.52 21.32
C TYR A 258 -3.47 -2.33 22.23
N GLY A 259 -3.75 -1.11 22.60
CA GLY A 259 -4.89 -0.67 23.40
C GLY A 259 -4.86 0.84 23.55
N ARG A 260 -5.96 1.45 23.98
CA ARG A 260 -6.06 2.90 24.10
C ARG A 260 -4.88 3.54 24.84
N ASP A 261 -4.42 2.90 25.89
CA ASP A 261 -3.34 3.38 26.75
C ASP A 261 -2.06 2.53 26.65
N GLN A 262 -1.91 1.71 25.61
CA GLN A 262 -0.77 0.79 25.44
C GLN A 262 -0.27 0.78 24.01
N ALA A 263 0.98 1.21 23.83
CA ALA A 263 1.65 1.15 22.54
C ALA A 263 3.15 0.89 22.70
N VAL A 264 3.79 0.52 21.60
CA VAL A 264 5.25 0.55 21.48
C VAL A 264 5.58 1.53 20.35
N ILE A 265 6.28 2.60 20.70
CA ILE A 265 6.83 3.55 19.72
C ILE A 265 8.24 3.07 19.37
N MET A 266 8.50 2.98 18.09
CA MET A 266 9.78 2.51 17.56
C MET A 266 10.47 3.62 16.80
N VAL A 267 11.76 3.82 17.11
CA VAL A 267 12.60 4.81 16.42
C VAL A 267 13.81 4.09 15.85
N GLY A 268 14.03 4.25 14.54
CA GLY A 268 15.07 3.57 13.80
C GLY A 268 16.13 4.51 13.23
N ARG A 269 17.39 4.05 13.22
CA ARG A 269 18.52 4.70 12.56
C ARG A 269 19.31 3.72 11.71
N LEU A 270 19.74 4.18 10.54
CA LEU A 270 20.64 3.40 9.69
C LEU A 270 22.05 3.37 10.29
N VAL A 271 22.63 2.17 10.41
CA VAL A 271 23.98 1.96 10.97
C VAL A 271 24.74 0.88 10.20
N ASP A 272 26.09 0.96 10.21
CA ASP A 272 26.94 0.01 9.46
C ASP A 272 27.30 -1.24 10.26
N ALA A 273 27.21 -1.19 11.59
CA ALA A 273 27.58 -2.27 12.48
C ALA A 273 26.61 -2.43 13.64
N VAL A 274 26.57 -3.62 14.22
CA VAL A 274 25.87 -3.89 15.46
C VAL A 274 26.67 -3.32 16.63
N GLY A 275 26.04 -2.47 17.43
CA GLY A 275 26.65 -1.87 18.61
C GLY A 275 26.49 -2.72 19.87
N PRO A 276 27.13 -2.32 20.98
CA PRO A 276 27.09 -3.05 22.25
C PRO A 276 25.78 -2.87 23.03
N ASP A 277 24.95 -1.93 22.64
CA ASP A 277 23.70 -1.56 23.32
C ASP A 277 22.48 -2.40 22.89
N GLY A 278 22.66 -3.37 22.00
CA GLY A 278 21.59 -4.23 21.52
C GLY A 278 22.10 -5.53 20.87
N SER A 279 21.18 -6.30 20.33
CA SER A 279 21.47 -7.58 19.67
C SER A 279 21.01 -7.60 18.22
N LEU A 280 21.66 -8.43 17.38
CA LEU A 280 21.24 -8.67 16.02
C LEU A 280 19.94 -9.51 16.00
N ASN A 281 18.90 -8.98 15.39
CA ASN A 281 17.65 -9.69 15.17
C ASN A 281 17.33 -9.79 13.66
N ALA A 282 17.59 -10.96 13.07
CA ALA A 282 17.19 -11.26 11.69
C ALA A 282 15.68 -11.58 11.63
N ILE A 283 14.83 -10.59 11.90
CA ILE A 283 13.37 -10.72 12.02
C ILE A 283 12.69 -11.25 10.75
N GLY A 284 13.32 -11.07 9.59
CA GLY A 284 12.85 -11.59 8.30
C GLY A 284 12.92 -13.12 8.17
N ARG A 285 13.63 -13.84 9.04
CA ARG A 285 13.73 -15.31 8.98
C ARG A 285 12.39 -15.97 9.29
N TRP A 286 12.02 -16.98 8.52
CA TRP A 286 10.69 -17.64 8.60
C TRP A 286 10.33 -18.21 9.97
N TYR A 287 11.30 -18.65 10.75
CA TYR A 287 11.12 -19.23 12.10
C TYR A 287 10.99 -18.16 13.20
N LYS A 288 11.30 -16.89 12.92
CA LYS A 288 11.13 -15.78 13.85
C LYS A 288 9.63 -15.45 14.05
N PRO A 289 9.24 -14.88 15.19
CA PRO A 289 7.86 -14.42 15.39
C PRO A 289 7.46 -13.40 14.33
N TRP A 290 6.18 -13.22 14.11
CA TRP A 290 5.67 -12.11 13.33
C TRP A 290 6.07 -10.80 14.00
N PHE A 291 6.43 -9.80 13.22
CA PHE A 291 7.01 -8.56 13.72
C PHE A 291 6.13 -7.90 14.79
N TYR A 292 4.82 -7.72 14.54
CA TYR A 292 3.94 -7.10 15.52
C TYR A 292 3.82 -7.89 16.84
N LYS A 293 3.89 -9.23 16.82
CA LYS A 293 3.93 -10.06 18.05
C LYS A 293 5.26 -9.90 18.79
N HIS A 294 6.37 -9.77 18.05
CA HIS A 294 7.67 -9.47 18.64
C HIS A 294 7.65 -8.11 19.34
N VAL A 295 7.13 -7.08 18.66
CA VAL A 295 6.96 -5.73 19.24
C VAL A 295 6.07 -5.77 20.48
N GLN A 296 4.94 -6.49 20.43
CA GLN A 296 4.04 -6.65 21.59
C GLN A 296 4.72 -7.20 22.84
N SER A 297 5.75 -8.04 22.69
CA SER A 297 6.46 -8.61 23.84
C SER A 297 7.18 -7.57 24.69
N HIS A 298 7.55 -6.40 24.13
CA HIS A 298 8.17 -5.32 24.88
C HIS A 298 7.22 -4.67 25.90
N LEU A 299 5.91 -4.69 25.67
CA LEU A 299 4.90 -4.24 26.65
C LEU A 299 4.92 -5.11 27.91
N GLY A 300 5.02 -6.44 27.76
CA GLY A 300 5.05 -7.37 28.90
C GLY A 300 6.27 -7.19 29.79
N HIS A 301 7.39 -6.82 29.23
CA HIS A 301 8.65 -6.61 29.96
C HIS A 301 8.77 -5.21 30.59
N ARG A 302 7.93 -4.25 30.21
CA ARG A 302 7.97 -2.84 30.65
C ARG A 302 9.36 -2.22 30.53
N LYS A 303 10.13 -2.61 29.52
CA LYS A 303 11.49 -2.14 29.30
C LYS A 303 11.68 -1.71 27.86
N GLU A 304 12.37 -0.61 27.71
CA GLU A 304 12.92 -0.24 26.41
C GLU A 304 13.88 -1.33 25.93
N GLY A 305 13.97 -1.48 24.63
CA GLY A 305 14.85 -2.45 24.00
C GLY A 305 15.52 -1.87 22.76
N VAL A 306 16.72 -2.34 22.47
CA VAL A 306 17.44 -1.98 21.25
C VAL A 306 17.82 -3.25 20.50
N GLU A 307 17.49 -3.27 19.21
CA GLU A 307 17.87 -4.34 18.31
C GLU A 307 18.45 -3.79 17.01
N TYR A 308 19.23 -4.60 16.35
CA TYR A 308 19.82 -4.31 15.04
C TYR A 308 19.20 -5.27 14.02
N LEU A 309 18.39 -4.73 13.11
CA LEU A 309 17.73 -5.50 12.07
C LEU A 309 18.50 -5.33 10.76
N PRO A 310 18.78 -6.42 10.02
CA PRO A 310 19.23 -6.28 8.62
C PRO A 310 18.29 -5.37 7.86
N VAL A 311 18.82 -4.38 7.13
CA VAL A 311 18.01 -3.31 6.54
C VAL A 311 16.87 -3.82 5.66
N ARG A 312 17.12 -4.87 4.87
CA ARG A 312 16.05 -5.46 4.04
C ARG A 312 14.99 -6.18 4.87
N ASP A 313 15.38 -6.83 5.97
CA ASP A 313 14.43 -7.47 6.89
C ASP A 313 13.53 -6.43 7.56
N TYR A 314 14.10 -5.26 7.90
CA TYR A 314 13.34 -4.13 8.43
C TYR A 314 12.33 -3.59 7.40
N PHE A 315 12.76 -3.29 6.19
CA PHE A 315 11.85 -2.78 5.15
C PHE A 315 10.65 -3.71 4.91
N HIS A 316 10.84 -5.01 4.93
CA HIS A 316 9.79 -5.98 4.62
C HIS A 316 9.26 -6.74 5.85
N ARG A 317 9.38 -6.15 7.06
CA ARG A 317 9.04 -6.78 8.35
C ARG A 317 7.59 -7.22 8.47
N HIS A 318 6.66 -6.52 7.80
CA HIS A 318 5.23 -6.83 7.82
C HIS A 318 4.78 -7.81 6.73
N THR A 319 5.63 -8.14 5.75
CA THR A 319 5.24 -8.98 4.59
C THR A 319 4.72 -10.35 5.01
N ARG A 320 5.36 -11.04 5.98
CA ARG A 320 4.98 -12.42 6.35
C ARG A 320 3.62 -12.55 7.02
N SER A 321 3.17 -11.53 7.69
CA SER A 321 1.90 -11.51 8.43
C SER A 321 0.87 -10.58 7.81
N TYR A 322 1.19 -9.88 6.71
CA TYR A 322 0.39 -8.77 6.20
C TYR A 322 -0.11 -7.90 7.35
N PHE A 323 0.83 -7.30 8.11
CA PHE A 323 0.62 -6.71 9.42
C PHE A 323 0.16 -7.80 10.42
N TRP A 324 -1.10 -7.89 10.75
CA TRP A 324 -1.70 -8.94 11.60
C TRP A 324 -2.87 -9.68 10.93
N ALA A 325 -3.19 -9.35 9.68
CA ALA A 325 -4.29 -9.99 8.95
C ALA A 325 -4.15 -11.53 8.84
N MET A 326 -2.90 -12.05 8.86
CA MET A 326 -2.67 -13.49 8.85
C MET A 326 -3.14 -14.18 10.13
N GLU A 327 -3.26 -13.50 11.28
CA GLU A 327 -3.81 -14.09 12.50
C GLU A 327 -5.28 -14.46 12.35
N GLU A 328 -6.06 -13.67 11.61
CA GLU A 328 -7.47 -14.00 11.33
C GLU A 328 -7.61 -15.16 10.32
N ILE A 329 -6.64 -15.33 9.43
CA ILE A 329 -6.66 -16.38 8.39
C ILE A 329 -6.08 -17.68 8.92
N ILE A 330 -4.95 -17.63 9.62
CA ILE A 330 -4.22 -18.76 10.22
C ILE A 330 -3.90 -18.41 11.67
N PRO A 331 -4.85 -18.59 12.61
CA PRO A 331 -4.67 -18.14 14.01
C PRO A 331 -3.45 -18.74 14.73
N PHE A 332 -3.06 -19.95 14.34
CA PHE A 332 -1.89 -20.65 14.86
C PHE A 332 -0.59 -20.36 14.07
N GLY A 333 -0.62 -19.49 13.07
CA GLY A 333 0.49 -19.22 12.16
C GLY A 333 1.75 -18.63 12.84
N ASN A 334 1.57 -17.97 13.97
CA ASN A 334 2.69 -17.49 14.79
C ASN A 334 3.21 -18.52 15.83
N HIS A 335 2.60 -19.69 15.96
CA HIS A 335 3.08 -20.72 16.89
C HIS A 335 4.50 -21.20 16.50
N PRO A 336 5.44 -21.39 17.44
CA PRO A 336 6.83 -21.74 17.13
C PRO A 336 6.98 -22.98 16.25
N VAL A 337 6.20 -24.04 16.51
CA VAL A 337 6.20 -25.26 15.70
C VAL A 337 5.73 -24.99 14.27
N PHE A 338 4.64 -24.23 14.11
CA PHE A 338 4.15 -23.88 12.77
C PHE A 338 5.20 -23.07 12.01
N ARG A 339 5.80 -22.05 12.64
CA ARG A 339 6.85 -21.24 12.02
C ARG A 339 8.05 -22.07 11.59
N ALA A 340 8.49 -23.01 12.43
CA ALA A 340 9.62 -23.89 12.11
C ALA A 340 9.35 -24.77 10.88
N LEU A 341 8.12 -25.32 10.76
CA LEU A 341 7.76 -26.26 9.70
C LEU A 341 7.23 -25.59 8.43
N LEU A 342 6.38 -24.57 8.57
CA LEU A 342 5.60 -23.98 7.46
C LEU A 342 5.77 -22.45 7.32
N GLY A 343 6.48 -21.79 8.23
CA GLY A 343 6.65 -20.33 8.18
C GLY A 343 7.30 -19.81 6.90
N TRP A 344 8.08 -20.61 6.21
CA TRP A 344 8.72 -20.29 4.93
C TRP A 344 7.71 -20.14 3.79
N ALA A 345 6.52 -20.73 3.91
CA ALA A 345 5.46 -20.66 2.90
C ALA A 345 4.53 -19.44 3.09
N LEU A 346 4.69 -18.68 4.19
CA LEU A 346 3.91 -17.46 4.46
C LEU A 346 4.46 -16.25 3.68
N PRO A 347 3.59 -15.33 3.27
CA PRO A 347 2.13 -15.38 3.28
C PRO A 347 1.57 -16.09 2.04
N PRO A 348 0.33 -16.61 2.08
CA PRO A 348 -0.34 -17.09 0.88
C PRO A 348 -0.61 -15.93 -0.09
N ARG A 349 -0.70 -16.22 -1.37
CA ARG A 349 -0.97 -15.22 -2.40
C ARG A 349 -2.35 -14.59 -2.24
N ILE A 350 -2.42 -13.26 -2.35
CA ILE A 350 -3.67 -12.50 -2.21
C ILE A 350 -4.74 -12.95 -3.21
N GLU A 351 -4.33 -13.24 -4.45
CA GLU A 351 -5.24 -13.73 -5.47
C GLU A 351 -5.92 -15.04 -5.04
N LEU A 352 -5.16 -15.95 -4.44
CA LEU A 352 -5.70 -17.24 -3.96
C LEU A 352 -6.60 -17.05 -2.75
N LEU A 353 -6.26 -16.15 -1.83
CA LEU A 353 -7.11 -15.80 -0.69
C LEU A 353 -8.48 -15.27 -1.15
N LYS A 354 -8.48 -14.37 -2.14
CA LYS A 354 -9.72 -13.85 -2.74
C LYS A 354 -10.52 -14.95 -3.45
N TYR A 355 -9.86 -15.85 -4.16
CA TYR A 355 -10.52 -16.95 -4.88
C TYR A 355 -11.25 -17.92 -3.94
N THR A 356 -10.80 -18.05 -2.70
CA THR A 356 -11.42 -18.94 -1.70
C THR A 356 -12.47 -18.26 -0.84
N GLU A 357 -12.80 -17.00 -1.09
CA GLU A 357 -13.89 -16.33 -0.36
C GLU A 357 -15.24 -16.94 -0.72
N THR A 358 -16.05 -17.27 0.31
CA THR A 358 -17.42 -17.79 0.17
C THR A 358 -18.44 -16.66 0.37
N GLN A 359 -19.73 -16.92 0.06
CA GLN A 359 -20.80 -15.95 0.32
C GLN A 359 -20.92 -15.62 1.82
N THR A 360 -20.75 -16.63 2.67
CA THR A 360 -20.83 -16.45 4.13
C THR A 360 -19.66 -15.61 4.65
N THR A 361 -18.43 -15.95 4.25
CA THR A 361 -17.25 -15.17 4.67
C THR A 361 -17.27 -13.76 4.10
N GLN A 362 -17.79 -13.56 2.88
CA GLN A 362 -18.01 -12.23 2.31
C GLN A 362 -18.95 -11.39 3.18
N ARG A 363 -20.14 -11.92 3.54
CA ARG A 363 -21.12 -11.19 4.37
C ARG A 363 -20.55 -10.80 5.72
N LEU A 364 -19.82 -11.72 6.38
CA LEU A 364 -19.16 -11.46 7.65
C LEU A 364 -18.10 -10.36 7.51
N ARG A 365 -17.27 -10.44 6.47
CA ARG A 365 -16.25 -9.43 6.18
C ARG A 365 -16.88 -8.07 5.87
N GLU A 366 -17.90 -8.03 5.01
CA GLU A 366 -18.58 -6.78 4.66
C GLU A 366 -19.21 -6.09 5.86
N LYS A 367 -19.69 -6.87 6.82
CA LYS A 367 -20.36 -6.35 8.01
C LYS A 367 -19.39 -6.03 9.15
N PHE A 368 -18.37 -6.84 9.37
CA PHE A 368 -17.59 -6.79 10.61
C PHE A 368 -16.08 -6.55 10.41
N HIS A 369 -15.55 -6.65 9.18
CA HIS A 369 -14.10 -6.53 8.98
C HIS A 369 -13.72 -5.17 8.43
N VAL A 370 -12.76 -4.52 9.08
CA VAL A 370 -12.24 -3.20 8.72
C VAL A 370 -10.86 -3.35 8.08
N ILE A 371 -10.65 -2.67 6.96
CA ILE A 371 -9.33 -2.42 6.35
C ILE A 371 -9.35 -0.96 5.93
N GLN A 372 -8.72 -0.10 6.73
CA GLN A 372 -8.69 1.33 6.52
C GLN A 372 -7.33 1.91 6.89
N ASP A 373 -6.87 2.87 6.11
CA ASP A 373 -5.78 3.78 6.44
C ASP A 373 -6.30 5.20 6.36
N MET A 374 -6.26 5.87 7.51
CA MET A 374 -6.72 7.25 7.66
C MET A 374 -5.53 8.16 7.94
N LEU A 375 -5.31 9.08 7.00
CA LEU A 375 -4.20 10.02 7.03
C LEU A 375 -4.65 11.28 7.77
N MET A 376 -4.34 11.37 9.05
CA MET A 376 -4.79 12.45 9.92
C MET A 376 -3.67 13.46 10.17
N PRO A 377 -3.95 14.79 10.17
CA PRO A 377 -2.98 15.75 10.70
C PRO A 377 -2.55 15.30 12.11
N ILE A 378 -1.24 15.28 12.38
CA ILE A 378 -0.70 14.67 13.61
C ILE A 378 -1.27 15.29 14.90
N ARG A 379 -1.67 16.54 14.83
CA ARG A 379 -2.33 17.26 15.93
C ARG A 379 -3.65 16.63 16.40
N TYR A 380 -4.28 15.81 15.55
CA TYR A 380 -5.51 15.09 15.86
C TYR A 380 -5.27 13.62 16.22
N LEU A 381 -4.02 13.20 16.45
CA LEU A 381 -3.69 11.82 16.78
C LEU A 381 -4.43 11.32 18.03
N LYS A 382 -4.48 12.14 19.10
CA LYS A 382 -5.18 11.79 20.33
C LYS A 382 -6.66 11.52 20.08
N GLN A 383 -7.34 12.47 19.42
CA GLN A 383 -8.76 12.35 19.09
C GLN A 383 -9.03 11.14 18.18
N SER A 384 -8.10 10.85 17.28
CA SER A 384 -8.22 9.71 16.36
C SER A 384 -8.14 8.37 17.11
N ILE A 385 -7.19 8.23 18.05
CA ILE A 385 -7.09 7.00 18.86
C ILE A 385 -8.34 6.85 19.74
N ASP A 386 -8.80 7.92 20.37
CA ASP A 386 -10.05 7.92 21.17
C ASP A 386 -11.24 7.52 20.29
N TYR A 387 -11.33 8.04 19.05
CA TYR A 387 -12.38 7.69 18.11
C TYR A 387 -12.36 6.19 17.74
N PHE A 388 -11.19 5.63 17.46
CA PHE A 388 -11.06 4.19 17.16
C PHE A 388 -11.37 3.32 18.37
N ASP A 389 -11.00 3.72 19.59
CA ASP A 389 -11.35 3.00 20.80
C ASP A 389 -12.86 3.00 21.06
N GLU A 390 -13.50 4.17 20.95
CA GLU A 390 -14.92 4.32 21.21
C GLU A 390 -15.79 3.61 20.17
N HIS A 391 -15.46 3.76 18.88
CA HIS A 391 -16.34 3.33 17.80
C HIS A 391 -15.99 1.97 17.22
N PHE A 392 -14.74 1.49 17.36
CA PHE A 392 -14.28 0.24 16.77
C PHE A 392 -13.76 -0.76 17.82
N ARG A 393 -12.98 -0.34 18.79
CA ARG A 393 -12.18 -1.22 19.66
C ARG A 393 -11.33 -2.19 18.85
N LEU A 394 -10.67 -1.68 17.85
CA LEU A 394 -9.85 -2.44 16.92
C LEU A 394 -8.38 -2.20 17.22
N TYR A 395 -7.69 -3.26 17.55
CA TYR A 395 -6.25 -3.26 17.85
C TYR A 395 -5.57 -4.50 17.29
N PRO A 396 -4.28 -4.45 16.91
CA PRO A 396 -3.44 -3.24 16.94
C PRO A 396 -3.89 -2.17 15.94
N LEU A 397 -3.46 -0.90 16.18
CA LEU A 397 -3.42 0.14 15.13
C LEU A 397 -1.97 0.36 14.74
N TRP A 398 -1.74 0.63 13.46
CA TRP A 398 -0.45 1.05 12.94
C TRP A 398 -0.38 2.56 12.87
N LEU A 399 0.70 3.16 13.39
CA LEU A 399 0.98 4.58 13.27
C LEU A 399 2.24 4.76 12.44
N SER A 400 2.12 5.38 11.27
CA SER A 400 3.24 5.75 10.42
C SER A 400 3.21 7.25 10.15
N PRO A 401 4.19 8.03 10.65
CA PRO A 401 4.18 9.47 10.43
C PRO A 401 4.62 9.79 9.00
N MET A 402 4.01 10.82 8.41
CA MET A 402 4.33 11.24 7.06
C MET A 402 4.24 12.75 6.90
N ALA A 403 5.04 13.30 6.01
CA ALA A 403 4.89 14.68 5.56
C ALA A 403 4.07 14.72 4.26
N ILE A 404 2.95 15.43 4.26
CA ILE A 404 2.27 15.85 3.05
C ILE A 404 2.92 17.15 2.62
N LYS A 405 3.79 17.08 1.62
CA LYS A 405 4.61 18.21 1.19
C LYS A 405 3.75 19.31 0.53
N ASP A 406 4.08 20.55 0.82
CA ASP A 406 3.54 21.68 0.09
C ASP A 406 4.15 21.71 -1.33
N ASN A 407 3.30 21.66 -2.32
CA ASN A 407 3.68 21.68 -3.74
C ASN A 407 4.01 23.07 -4.27
N GLY A 408 4.29 24.06 -3.39
CA GLY A 408 4.54 25.44 -3.81
C GLY A 408 3.34 26.11 -4.48
N GLY A 409 2.12 25.78 -4.04
CA GLY A 409 0.87 26.29 -4.61
C GLY A 409 0.42 25.58 -5.90
N GLN A 410 1.13 24.56 -6.37
CA GLN A 410 0.68 23.73 -7.48
C GLN A 410 -0.52 22.87 -7.06
N PRO A 411 -1.54 22.71 -7.91
CA PRO A 411 -2.70 21.90 -7.58
C PRO A 411 -2.33 20.42 -7.49
N GLY A 412 -2.95 19.70 -6.56
CA GLY A 412 -2.81 18.26 -6.35
C GLY A 412 -4.02 17.73 -5.61
N PHE A 413 -4.20 16.41 -5.53
CA PHE A 413 -5.34 15.81 -4.82
C PHE A 413 -5.29 16.02 -3.31
N VAL A 414 -4.08 16.11 -2.73
CA VAL A 414 -3.86 16.25 -1.30
C VAL A 414 -2.97 17.47 -1.02
N HIS A 415 -3.24 18.13 0.09
CA HIS A 415 -2.54 19.35 0.52
C HIS A 415 -2.18 19.24 2.00
N PRO A 416 -1.10 19.91 2.46
CA PRO A 416 -0.79 19.97 3.88
C PRO A 416 -1.89 20.70 4.67
N PHE A 417 -1.95 20.41 5.96
CA PHE A 417 -2.86 21.10 6.86
C PHE A 417 -2.48 22.58 6.98
N ARG A 418 -3.48 23.45 6.90
CA ARG A 418 -3.31 24.89 7.12
C ARG A 418 -4.12 25.30 8.34
N THR A 419 -3.47 25.98 9.29
CA THR A 419 -4.15 26.59 10.44
C THR A 419 -5.04 27.77 10.00
N GLU A 420 -5.87 28.26 10.90
CA GLU A 420 -6.69 29.44 10.63
C GLU A 420 -5.85 30.69 10.39
N GLU A 421 -4.67 30.77 11.02
CA GLU A 421 -3.69 31.86 10.82
C GLU A 421 -2.86 31.67 9.54
N GLY A 422 -3.09 30.58 8.78
CA GLY A 422 -2.40 30.30 7.52
C GLY A 422 -1.07 29.57 7.66
N ALA A 423 -0.65 29.16 8.86
CA ALA A 423 0.55 28.36 9.05
C ALA A 423 0.35 26.95 8.44
N VAL A 424 1.39 26.44 7.76
CA VAL A 424 1.39 25.12 7.13
C VAL A 424 1.98 24.09 8.10
N ASP A 425 1.25 23.01 8.36
CA ASP A 425 1.75 21.83 9.06
C ASP A 425 1.69 20.63 8.11
N GLU A 426 2.85 20.20 7.64
CA GLU A 426 2.97 19.06 6.72
C GLU A 426 2.86 17.72 7.45
N MET A 427 2.96 17.68 8.79
CA MET A 427 3.03 16.42 9.53
C MET A 427 1.65 15.79 9.72
N TYR A 428 1.52 14.61 9.16
CA TYR A 428 0.38 13.72 9.26
C TYR A 428 0.80 12.39 9.88
N VAL A 429 -0.17 11.60 10.26
CA VAL A 429 0.00 10.21 10.67
C VAL A 429 -0.98 9.33 9.89
N ASP A 430 -0.47 8.27 9.30
CA ASP A 430 -1.31 7.18 8.82
C ASP A 430 -1.71 6.29 9.98
N ILE A 431 -3.03 6.10 10.16
CA ILE A 431 -3.61 5.23 11.17
C ILE A 431 -4.18 4.02 10.43
N GLY A 432 -3.35 2.97 10.37
CA GLY A 432 -3.74 1.69 9.77
C GLY A 432 -4.57 0.85 10.75
N ALA A 433 -5.81 0.56 10.37
CA ALA A 433 -6.78 -0.20 11.15
C ALA A 433 -7.24 -1.42 10.36
N TYR A 434 -6.80 -2.63 10.77
CA TYR A 434 -7.04 -3.87 10.04
C TYR A 434 -7.57 -4.96 10.98
N GLY A 435 -8.72 -5.56 10.65
CA GLY A 435 -9.27 -6.70 11.38
C GLY A 435 -10.71 -6.54 11.81
N THR A 436 -11.13 -7.39 12.73
CA THR A 436 -12.50 -7.44 13.23
C THR A 436 -12.63 -6.62 14.51
N PRO A 437 -13.42 -5.54 14.54
CA PRO A 437 -13.66 -4.73 15.73
C PRO A 437 -14.20 -5.52 16.90
N GLY A 438 -13.72 -5.18 18.11
CA GLY A 438 -14.18 -5.76 19.38
C GLY A 438 -15.45 -5.11 19.95
N LYS A 439 -16.00 -4.11 19.27
CA LYS A 439 -17.22 -3.44 19.72
C LYS A 439 -18.45 -4.32 19.50
N LYS A 440 -19.29 -4.45 20.52
CA LYS A 440 -20.58 -5.12 20.40
C LYS A 440 -21.47 -4.36 19.42
N ASP A 441 -22.25 -5.07 18.63
CA ASP A 441 -23.19 -4.51 17.64
C ASP A 441 -22.52 -3.64 16.56
N PHE A 442 -21.23 -3.91 16.25
CA PHE A 442 -20.50 -3.24 15.19
C PHE A 442 -21.10 -3.57 13.81
N ASP A 443 -21.24 -2.55 12.96
CA ASP A 443 -21.65 -2.69 11.57
C ASP A 443 -20.90 -1.68 10.68
N ASN A 444 -20.14 -2.17 9.72
CA ASN A 444 -19.40 -1.36 8.75
C ASN A 444 -20.30 -0.38 7.98
N ALA A 445 -21.55 -0.74 7.72
CA ALA A 445 -22.48 0.13 6.98
C ALA A 445 -22.81 1.42 7.75
N ILE A 446 -22.62 1.40 9.07
CA ILE A 446 -22.82 2.57 9.94
C ILE A 446 -21.46 3.20 10.29
N ALA A 447 -20.49 2.39 10.68
CA ALA A 447 -19.23 2.89 11.23
C ALA A 447 -18.32 3.55 10.18
N LEU A 448 -18.24 3.00 8.95
CA LEU A 448 -17.36 3.56 7.92
C LEU A 448 -17.81 4.95 7.43
N PRO A 449 -19.09 5.24 7.13
CA PRO A 449 -19.50 6.59 6.78
C PRO A 449 -19.22 7.62 7.89
N LEU A 450 -19.35 7.23 9.16
CA LEU A 450 -19.04 8.09 10.31
C LEU A 450 -17.53 8.33 10.42
N LEU A 451 -16.71 7.32 10.19
CA LEU A 451 -15.25 7.45 10.15
C LEU A 451 -14.81 8.37 9.00
N GLU A 452 -15.34 8.17 7.79
CA GLU A 452 -15.05 9.03 6.64
C GLU A 452 -15.45 10.49 6.91
N LYS A 453 -16.60 10.72 7.56
CA LYS A 453 -17.01 12.05 7.99
C LYS A 453 -16.03 12.64 9.02
N PHE A 454 -15.63 11.86 10.04
CA PHE A 454 -14.65 12.29 11.03
C PHE A 454 -13.33 12.73 10.36
N VAL A 455 -12.83 11.96 9.39
CA VAL A 455 -11.62 12.28 8.64
C VAL A 455 -11.77 13.59 7.86
N ILE A 456 -12.91 13.80 7.16
CA ILE A 456 -13.19 15.03 6.42
C ILE A 456 -13.24 16.24 7.36
N ASP A 457 -13.97 16.12 8.48
CA ASP A 457 -14.15 17.19 9.45
C ASP A 457 -12.80 17.66 10.05
N HIS A 458 -11.80 16.75 10.10
CA HIS A 458 -10.45 17.03 10.59
C HIS A 458 -9.43 17.25 9.48
N ARG A 459 -9.87 17.46 8.22
CA ARG A 459 -9.00 17.70 7.05
C ARG A 459 -7.98 16.59 6.84
N GLY A 460 -8.37 15.35 7.11
CA GLY A 460 -7.61 14.16 6.82
C GLY A 460 -7.94 13.59 5.44
N TYR A 461 -7.28 12.48 5.10
CA TYR A 461 -7.49 11.75 3.85
C TYR A 461 -7.66 10.26 4.11
N GLN A 462 -8.25 9.54 3.16
CA GLN A 462 -8.35 8.09 3.17
C GLN A 462 -7.47 7.50 2.08
N ALA A 463 -6.72 6.43 2.38
CA ALA A 463 -6.00 5.69 1.36
C ALA A 463 -6.97 4.93 0.45
N LEU A 464 -6.98 5.25 -0.84
CA LEU A 464 -8.02 4.83 -1.79
C LEU A 464 -7.94 3.36 -2.24
N TYR A 465 -7.02 2.55 -1.70
CA TYR A 465 -7.08 1.10 -1.86
C TYR A 465 -8.15 0.46 -0.95
N ALA A 466 -8.44 1.09 0.18
CA ALA A 466 -9.48 0.69 1.11
C ALA A 466 -10.89 0.87 0.51
N ARG A 467 -11.89 0.35 1.21
CA ARG A 467 -13.29 0.56 0.84
C ARG A 467 -13.69 1.99 1.16
N THR A 468 -14.21 2.73 0.17
CA THR A 468 -14.85 4.02 0.40
C THR A 468 -16.35 3.94 0.24
N THR A 469 -17.08 4.53 1.20
CA THR A 469 -18.54 4.64 1.23
C THR A 469 -19.01 6.06 0.88
N MET A 470 -18.07 7.01 0.75
CA MET A 470 -18.35 8.41 0.46
C MET A 470 -19.24 8.61 -0.77
N SER A 471 -20.12 9.61 -0.71
CA SER A 471 -20.74 10.18 -1.91
C SER A 471 -19.67 10.86 -2.77
N ARG A 472 -19.99 11.13 -4.06
CA ARG A 472 -19.07 11.87 -4.92
C ARG A 472 -18.74 13.28 -4.36
N GLU A 473 -19.71 13.93 -3.73
CA GLU A 473 -19.52 15.24 -3.09
C GLU A 473 -18.55 15.16 -1.92
N ALA A 474 -18.76 14.22 -0.99
CA ALA A 474 -17.87 13.98 0.14
C ALA A 474 -16.45 13.63 -0.32
N PHE A 475 -16.33 12.79 -1.35
CA PHE A 475 -15.04 12.44 -1.96
C PHE A 475 -14.31 13.67 -2.52
N ARG A 476 -15.04 14.58 -3.19
CA ARG A 476 -14.48 15.83 -3.73
C ARG A 476 -14.22 16.89 -2.67
N THR A 477 -14.83 16.77 -1.48
CA THR A 477 -14.48 17.59 -0.32
C THR A 477 -13.17 17.11 0.31
N MET A 478 -12.95 15.79 0.38
CA MET A 478 -11.72 15.21 0.90
C MET A 478 -10.53 15.43 -0.04
N PHE A 479 -10.72 15.31 -1.36
CA PHE A 479 -9.67 15.40 -2.37
C PHE A 479 -9.91 16.56 -3.33
N ASP A 480 -8.89 17.41 -3.53
CA ASP A 480 -8.98 18.51 -4.47
C ASP A 480 -8.91 18.03 -5.93
N HIS A 481 -9.97 18.27 -6.68
CA HIS A 481 -10.09 17.88 -8.08
C HIS A 481 -9.88 19.02 -9.07
N ALA A 482 -9.61 20.26 -8.61
CA ALA A 482 -9.58 21.42 -9.48
C ALA A 482 -8.54 21.29 -10.61
N GLY A 483 -7.30 20.88 -10.27
CA GLY A 483 -6.26 20.64 -11.25
C GLY A 483 -6.53 19.43 -12.14
N TYR A 484 -7.02 18.35 -11.53
CA TYR A 484 -7.37 17.11 -12.22
C TYR A 484 -8.47 17.31 -13.28
N ASP A 485 -9.54 18.01 -12.95
CA ASP A 485 -10.64 18.26 -13.87
C ASP A 485 -10.19 19.12 -15.06
N ARG A 486 -9.44 20.21 -14.81
CA ARG A 486 -8.85 21.04 -15.88
C ARG A 486 -7.96 20.23 -16.82
N LEU A 487 -7.11 19.35 -16.25
CA LEU A 487 -6.22 18.52 -17.05
C LEU A 487 -7.00 17.50 -17.90
N ARG A 488 -8.01 16.85 -17.33
CA ARG A 488 -8.87 15.92 -18.07
C ARG A 488 -9.66 16.57 -19.21
N GLU A 489 -10.02 17.85 -19.07
CA GLU A 489 -10.67 18.62 -20.14
C GLU A 489 -9.74 18.93 -21.29
N ARG A 490 -8.49 19.26 -20.98
CA ARG A 490 -7.47 19.64 -21.96
C ARG A 490 -6.88 18.43 -22.70
N LEU A 491 -6.85 17.25 -22.08
CA LEU A 491 -6.26 16.06 -22.68
C LEU A 491 -7.23 15.44 -23.70
N PRO A 492 -6.83 15.36 -24.99
CA PRO A 492 -7.66 14.75 -26.02
C PRO A 492 -8.06 13.32 -25.65
N HIS A 493 -9.32 12.98 -25.84
CA HIS A 493 -9.91 11.67 -25.58
C HIS A 493 -9.86 11.20 -24.11
N CYS A 494 -9.33 11.98 -23.15
CA CYS A 494 -9.11 11.50 -21.78
C CYS A 494 -10.44 11.08 -21.10
N ARG A 495 -11.48 11.89 -21.19
CA ARG A 495 -12.81 11.58 -20.61
C ARG A 495 -13.50 10.41 -21.31
N GLN A 496 -13.24 10.21 -22.60
CA GLN A 496 -13.74 9.08 -23.37
C GLN A 496 -13.01 7.79 -22.97
N ALA A 497 -11.68 7.86 -22.83
CA ALA A 497 -10.83 6.71 -22.54
C ALA A 497 -10.88 6.24 -21.10
N PHE A 498 -11.06 7.15 -20.15
CA PHE A 498 -10.89 6.81 -18.72
C PHE A 498 -12.08 7.24 -17.88
N ASP A 499 -12.42 6.41 -16.89
CA ASP A 499 -13.32 6.79 -15.80
C ASP A 499 -12.73 7.93 -14.96
N GLU A 500 -13.55 8.60 -14.17
CA GLU A 500 -13.09 9.46 -13.10
C GLU A 500 -12.54 8.62 -11.93
N VAL A 501 -11.66 9.19 -11.12
CA VAL A 501 -11.07 8.48 -9.96
C VAL A 501 -12.15 7.89 -9.06
N TYR A 502 -13.16 8.68 -8.70
CA TYR A 502 -14.28 8.23 -7.87
C TYR A 502 -14.98 6.98 -8.42
N ASP A 503 -15.23 6.93 -9.72
CA ASP A 503 -15.90 5.79 -10.36
C ASP A 503 -15.04 4.51 -10.32
N LYS A 504 -13.70 4.67 -10.28
CA LYS A 504 -12.76 3.54 -10.17
C LYS A 504 -12.59 3.02 -8.75
N VAL A 505 -12.60 3.90 -7.74
CA VAL A 505 -12.25 3.53 -6.36
C VAL A 505 -13.46 3.26 -5.48
N SER A 506 -14.62 3.83 -5.81
CA SER A 506 -15.87 3.62 -5.06
C SER A 506 -16.47 2.23 -5.28
N SER A 507 -17.49 1.90 -4.51
CA SER A 507 -18.30 0.69 -4.66
C SER A 507 -18.95 0.52 -6.04
N LYS A 508 -19.06 1.59 -6.83
CA LYS A 508 -19.53 1.52 -8.22
C LYS A 508 -18.52 0.82 -9.13
N GLY A 509 -17.23 1.07 -8.94
CA GLY A 509 -16.13 0.53 -9.73
C GLY A 509 -15.56 -0.78 -9.22
N ARG A 510 -15.93 -1.22 -8.01
CA ARG A 510 -15.37 -2.40 -7.34
C ARG A 510 -16.47 -3.30 -6.79
N VAL A 511 -16.23 -4.60 -6.80
CA VAL A 511 -17.15 -5.62 -6.27
C VAL A 511 -16.39 -6.61 -5.40
N SER A 512 -17.14 -7.40 -4.64
CA SER A 512 -16.56 -8.49 -3.87
C SER A 512 -15.97 -9.58 -4.78
N PRO A 513 -14.99 -10.36 -4.29
CA PRO A 513 -14.47 -11.52 -5.02
C PRO A 513 -15.55 -12.52 -5.43
N VAL A 514 -16.56 -12.74 -4.59
CA VAL A 514 -17.67 -13.66 -4.89
C VAL A 514 -18.53 -13.14 -6.05
N GLU A 515 -18.85 -11.85 -6.02
CA GLU A 515 -19.62 -11.22 -7.10
C GLU A 515 -18.82 -11.20 -8.40
N MET A 516 -17.53 -10.91 -8.35
CA MET A 516 -16.65 -10.91 -9.52
C MET A 516 -16.65 -12.28 -10.22
N ARG A 517 -16.54 -13.40 -9.46
CA ARG A 517 -16.62 -14.74 -10.02
C ARG A 517 -17.97 -15.04 -10.69
N LYS A 518 -19.07 -14.48 -10.17
CA LYS A 518 -20.40 -14.63 -10.81
C LYS A 518 -20.44 -13.87 -12.13
N LEU A 519 -19.94 -12.65 -12.16
CA LEU A 519 -19.89 -11.81 -13.37
C LEU A 519 -18.99 -12.43 -14.44
N GLU A 520 -17.81 -12.95 -14.07
CA GLU A 520 -16.89 -13.65 -15.00
C GLU A 520 -17.48 -14.94 -15.60
N LYS A 521 -18.43 -15.59 -14.92
CA LYS A 521 -19.13 -16.80 -15.44
C LYS A 521 -20.33 -16.45 -16.31
N ALA A 522 -20.86 -15.25 -16.19
CA ALA A 522 -22.07 -14.82 -16.91
C ALA A 522 -21.76 -14.12 -18.25
N GLY A 523 -20.52 -13.64 -18.44
CA GLY A 523 -20.04 -13.05 -19.70
C GLY A 523 -19.07 -13.96 -20.44
#